data_a586e3ac9a04115eb5b251ab62a8afd9
#
_entry.id   a586e3ac9a04115eb5b251ab62a8afd9
#
_cell.length_a   1.000
_cell.length_b   1.000
_cell.length_c   1.000
_cell.angle_alpha   90.00
_cell.angle_beta   90.00
_cell.angle_gamma   90.00
#
_symmetry.space_group_name_H-M   'P 1'
#
loop_
_entity.id
_entity.type
_entity.pdbx_description
1 polymer ?
#
loop_
_entity_poly.entity_id
_entity_poly.type
_entity_poly.pdbx_seq_one_letter_code
_entity_poly.pdbx_strand_id
1 'polypeptide(L)'
;ITTGACISVIGTLVESQGAGQTSEIQCKEIEIYGLCPSDYPMQKKGQSFEYMRKYGHMRLRTNTFGAVFRIRHNMAIAIHKYFHDHGYYYFHTPLITGSDAEGAGNMFQVTTLDLDRVAKGGEVDYSADFFGKRTNLTVSGQLEGELGATALGAIYTFGPTFRAENSNTPRHLAEFWMVEPEVAFIDKDELMDLEEDFIKYCVRWALENCKDDLEFLNKMIDKGLIARLEGVLKEEFVRLTYTEGIEILQKAVADGVKFEFPITGWGMDLSSEHERYLVEEYFKRPVIMTDYPSEIKSFYMKKNPDGKTMQGTDVLFPHIGEIIGGSVREENYDKLLAEIDNRGMKREIYDWYLDTRKYGTCPHGGFGLGFERLILFVTGMQNIRDVIPFARTPKNAEF
;
A
#
# COMPACT_ATOMS: atom_id res chain seq x y z
N ILE A 1 -16.30 -12.85 36.87
CA ILE A 1 -16.09 -12.47 35.47
C ILE A 1 -14.74 -11.83 35.41
N THR A 2 -13.86 -12.36 34.54
CA THR A 2 -12.49 -11.91 34.33
C THR A 2 -12.36 -11.21 33.01
N THR A 3 -11.21 -10.52 32.76
CA THR A 3 -10.88 -9.92 31.47
C THR A 3 -10.89 -10.99 30.39
N GLY A 4 -11.60 -10.75 29.28
CA GLY A 4 -11.73 -11.68 28.16
C GLY A 4 -12.96 -12.59 28.22
N ALA A 5 -13.72 -12.59 29.34
CA ALA A 5 -15.00 -13.32 29.41
C ALA A 5 -16.03 -12.71 28.45
N CYS A 6 -16.88 -13.56 27.87
CA CYS A 6 -17.99 -13.17 27.01
C CYS A 6 -19.32 -13.22 27.84
N ILE A 7 -20.01 -12.11 27.82
CA ILE A 7 -21.26 -11.94 28.64
C ILE A 7 -22.31 -11.22 27.81
N SER A 8 -23.59 -11.47 28.18
CA SER A 8 -24.73 -10.63 27.84
C SER A 8 -25.21 -9.91 29.07
N VAL A 9 -25.65 -8.66 28.93
CA VAL A 9 -26.17 -7.85 30.05
C VAL A 9 -27.49 -7.23 29.64
N ILE A 10 -28.48 -7.39 30.49
CA ILE A 10 -29.75 -6.65 30.45
C ILE A 10 -29.70 -5.60 31.55
N GLY A 11 -29.93 -4.34 31.17
CA GLY A 11 -29.84 -3.24 32.13
C GLY A 11 -30.41 -1.93 31.63
N THR A 12 -30.21 -0.87 32.38
CA THR A 12 -30.58 0.49 32.02
C THR A 12 -29.35 1.27 31.57
N LEU A 13 -29.42 1.86 30.39
CA LEU A 13 -28.36 2.78 29.89
C LEU A 13 -28.49 4.10 30.65
N VAL A 14 -27.44 4.53 31.30
CA VAL A 14 -27.38 5.77 32.08
C VAL A 14 -26.12 6.56 31.70
N GLU A 15 -26.14 7.85 32.05
CA GLU A 15 -24.91 8.69 31.95
C GLU A 15 -23.85 8.11 32.89
N SER A 16 -22.63 7.96 32.36
CA SER A 16 -21.53 7.39 33.14
C SER A 16 -20.92 8.41 34.08
N GLN A 17 -20.69 7.97 35.33
CA GLN A 17 -19.87 8.72 36.29
C GLN A 17 -18.38 8.43 36.19
N GLY A 18 -18.02 7.47 35.33
CA GLY A 18 -16.63 7.09 35.08
C GLY A 18 -15.90 8.04 34.11
N ALA A 19 -14.68 8.39 34.44
CA ALA A 19 -13.86 9.22 33.54
C ALA A 19 -13.59 8.51 32.21
N GLY A 20 -13.82 9.22 31.08
CA GLY A 20 -13.46 8.72 29.74
C GLY A 20 -14.54 7.90 29.02
N GLN A 21 -15.77 7.88 29.54
CA GLN A 21 -16.93 7.29 28.87
C GLN A 21 -18.17 8.14 29.09
N THR A 22 -19.08 8.18 28.13
CA THR A 22 -20.30 8.99 28.18
C THR A 22 -21.46 8.25 28.79
N SER A 23 -21.48 6.93 28.70
CA SER A 23 -22.59 6.09 29.17
C SER A 23 -22.09 4.78 29.77
N GLU A 24 -22.92 4.19 30.63
CA GLU A 24 -22.73 2.87 31.21
C GLU A 24 -24.06 2.12 31.35
N ILE A 25 -23.99 0.81 31.48
CA ILE A 25 -25.16 -0.02 31.67
C ILE A 25 -25.23 -0.42 33.16
N GLN A 26 -26.26 0.05 33.87
CA GLN A 26 -26.61 -0.49 35.18
C GLN A 26 -27.23 -1.87 35.00
N CYS A 27 -26.46 -2.89 35.31
CA CYS A 27 -26.80 -4.29 35.10
C CYS A 27 -27.97 -4.72 36.00
N LYS A 28 -29.01 -5.34 35.41
CA LYS A 28 -30.11 -6.02 36.11
C LYS A 28 -29.96 -7.52 36.04
N GLU A 29 -29.60 -8.02 34.86
CA GLU A 29 -29.39 -9.45 34.59
C GLU A 29 -28.10 -9.63 33.81
N ILE A 30 -27.38 -10.73 34.07
CA ILE A 30 -26.15 -11.07 33.37
C ILE A 30 -26.16 -12.55 33.02
N GLU A 31 -25.84 -12.85 31.77
CA GLU A 31 -25.62 -14.19 31.26
C GLU A 31 -24.14 -14.35 30.83
N ILE A 32 -23.53 -15.43 31.25
CA ILE A 32 -22.13 -15.72 30.93
C ILE A 32 -22.10 -16.77 29.83
N TYR A 33 -21.67 -16.39 28.63
CA TYR A 33 -21.46 -17.32 27.50
C TYR A 33 -20.14 -18.04 27.60
N GLY A 34 -19.09 -17.38 28.07
CA GLY A 34 -17.79 -17.99 28.22
C GLY A 34 -16.93 -17.32 29.29
N LEU A 35 -16.45 -18.12 30.23
CA LEU A 35 -15.46 -17.69 31.20
C LEU A 35 -14.09 -17.57 30.55
N CYS A 36 -13.24 -16.70 31.10
CA CYS A 36 -11.88 -16.55 30.65
C CYS A 36 -10.90 -16.88 31.79
N PRO A 37 -9.94 -17.80 31.62
CA PRO A 37 -8.98 -18.13 32.64
C PRO A 37 -8.00 -16.98 32.89
N SER A 38 -7.30 -17.03 34.03
CA SER A 38 -6.44 -15.94 34.50
C SER A 38 -5.14 -15.77 33.67
N ASP A 39 -4.77 -16.76 32.88
CA ASP A 39 -3.60 -16.75 31.99
C ASP A 39 -3.89 -16.12 30.62
N TYR A 40 -5.09 -15.52 30.42
CA TYR A 40 -5.46 -14.81 29.19
C TYR A 40 -4.39 -13.79 28.81
N PRO A 41 -3.82 -13.85 27.57
CA PRO A 41 -2.65 -13.07 27.21
C PRO A 41 -2.91 -11.57 27.09
N MET A 42 -4.17 -11.15 26.78
CA MET A 42 -4.53 -9.74 26.61
C MET A 42 -5.05 -9.14 27.91
N GLN A 43 -4.20 -9.01 28.91
CA GLN A 43 -4.53 -8.42 30.21
C GLN A 43 -4.67 -6.88 30.11
N LYS A 44 -5.35 -6.26 31.10
CA LYS A 44 -5.47 -4.79 31.25
C LYS A 44 -4.12 -4.06 31.35
N LYS A 45 -3.07 -4.78 31.74
CA LYS A 45 -1.71 -4.25 31.85
C LYS A 45 -1.17 -3.91 30.48
N GLY A 46 -0.58 -2.73 30.29
CA GLY A 46 0.01 -2.32 29.03
C GLY A 46 1.01 -3.36 28.50
N GLN A 47 0.84 -3.77 27.26
CA GLN A 47 1.66 -4.77 26.58
C GLN A 47 2.31 -4.15 25.35
N SER A 48 3.52 -4.58 25.01
CA SER A 48 4.19 -4.12 23.81
C SER A 48 3.50 -4.67 22.54
N PHE A 49 3.60 -3.94 21.45
CA PHE A 49 3.10 -4.41 20.16
C PHE A 49 3.78 -5.71 19.71
N GLU A 50 5.06 -5.86 20.01
CA GLU A 50 5.81 -7.10 19.74
C GLU A 50 5.20 -8.30 20.48
N TYR A 51 4.85 -8.14 21.75
CA TYR A 51 4.16 -9.19 22.51
C TYR A 51 2.79 -9.50 21.87
N MET A 52 2.01 -8.48 21.53
CA MET A 52 0.69 -8.67 20.94
C MET A 52 0.74 -9.34 19.56
N ARG A 53 1.84 -9.18 18.78
CA ARG A 53 2.02 -9.91 17.51
C ARG A 53 2.16 -11.42 17.70
N LYS A 54 2.72 -11.88 18.81
CA LYS A 54 2.79 -13.34 19.15
C LYS A 54 1.41 -13.94 19.38
N TYR A 55 0.44 -13.10 19.72
CA TYR A 55 -0.98 -13.50 19.93
C TYR A 55 -1.88 -12.82 18.89
N GLY A 56 -1.49 -12.84 17.61
CA GLY A 56 -2.20 -12.17 16.53
C GLY A 56 -3.69 -12.46 16.48
N HIS A 57 -4.08 -13.70 16.77
CA HIS A 57 -5.46 -14.16 16.84
C HIS A 57 -6.27 -13.59 18.05
N MET A 58 -5.60 -13.05 19.07
CA MET A 58 -6.23 -12.45 20.25
C MET A 58 -6.15 -10.92 20.30
N ARG A 59 -5.14 -10.32 19.63
CA ARG A 59 -4.88 -8.87 19.70
C ARG A 59 -6.06 -8.01 19.23
N LEU A 60 -6.94 -8.54 18.37
CA LEU A 60 -8.14 -7.87 17.90
C LEU A 60 -9.12 -7.49 19.03
N ARG A 61 -9.03 -8.15 20.18
CA ARG A 61 -9.86 -7.86 21.36
C ARG A 61 -9.37 -6.64 22.16
N THR A 62 -8.24 -6.04 21.79
CA THR A 62 -7.71 -4.84 22.46
C THR A 62 -8.32 -3.57 21.86
N ASN A 63 -8.41 -2.50 22.65
CA ASN A 63 -8.94 -1.22 22.17
C ASN A 63 -8.13 -0.65 21.00
N THR A 64 -6.80 -0.76 21.05
CA THR A 64 -5.93 -0.26 20.00
C THR A 64 -6.19 -0.96 18.65
N PHE A 65 -6.18 -2.29 18.63
CA PHE A 65 -6.45 -3.02 17.38
C PHE A 65 -7.90 -2.93 16.95
N GLY A 66 -8.85 -2.81 17.88
CA GLY A 66 -10.24 -2.48 17.58
C GLY A 66 -10.36 -1.17 16.81
N ALA A 67 -9.70 -0.11 17.28
CA ALA A 67 -9.68 1.19 16.62
C ALA A 67 -9.02 1.11 15.22
N VAL A 68 -7.84 0.50 15.13
CA VAL A 68 -7.11 0.33 13.85
C VAL A 68 -7.97 -0.39 12.81
N PHE A 69 -8.64 -1.49 13.17
CA PHE A 69 -9.40 -2.28 12.19
C PHE A 69 -10.77 -1.69 11.86
N ARG A 70 -11.37 -0.89 12.74
CA ARG A 70 -12.55 -0.07 12.37
C ARG A 70 -12.15 1.03 11.38
N ILE A 71 -11.02 1.69 11.58
CA ILE A 71 -10.47 2.65 10.61
C ILE A 71 -10.16 1.94 9.28
N ARG A 72 -9.48 0.79 9.30
CA ARG A 72 -9.19 0.01 8.09
C ARG A 72 -10.48 -0.32 7.31
N HIS A 73 -11.53 -0.76 8.00
CA HIS A 73 -12.84 -1.00 7.38
C HIS A 73 -13.39 0.27 6.71
N ASN A 74 -13.43 1.38 7.45
CA ASN A 74 -13.92 2.66 6.92
C ASN A 74 -13.12 3.14 5.71
N MET A 75 -11.80 3.00 5.73
CA MET A 75 -10.94 3.37 4.61
C MET A 75 -11.22 2.52 3.36
N ALA A 76 -11.48 1.22 3.50
CA ALA A 76 -11.85 0.37 2.39
C ALA A 76 -13.18 0.83 1.74
N ILE A 77 -14.16 1.20 2.54
CA ILE A 77 -15.43 1.75 2.04
C ILE A 77 -15.22 3.10 1.36
N ALA A 78 -14.38 3.98 1.95
CA ALA A 78 -14.04 5.28 1.35
C ALA A 78 -13.43 5.13 -0.04
N ILE A 79 -12.49 4.20 -0.21
CA ILE A 79 -11.83 3.91 -1.49
C ILE A 79 -12.86 3.48 -2.55
N HIS A 80 -13.69 2.48 -2.23
CA HIS A 80 -14.73 2.04 -3.16
C HIS A 80 -15.70 3.16 -3.51
N LYS A 81 -16.10 3.97 -2.53
CA LYS A 81 -17.02 5.10 -2.74
C LYS A 81 -16.39 6.18 -3.61
N TYR A 82 -15.13 6.54 -3.37
CA TYR A 82 -14.43 7.54 -4.19
C TYR A 82 -14.46 7.14 -5.67
N PHE A 83 -13.98 5.98 -5.99
CA PHE A 83 -13.90 5.54 -7.39
C PHE A 83 -15.28 5.34 -8.02
N HIS A 84 -16.24 4.79 -7.27
CA HIS A 84 -17.62 4.64 -7.75
C HIS A 84 -18.25 6.00 -8.09
N ASP A 85 -18.14 6.98 -7.20
CA ASP A 85 -18.72 8.32 -7.38
C ASP A 85 -18.06 9.10 -8.55
N HIS A 86 -16.81 8.78 -8.88
CA HIS A 86 -16.08 9.34 -10.03
C HIS A 86 -16.24 8.53 -11.33
N GLY A 87 -17.10 7.51 -11.35
CA GLY A 87 -17.44 6.75 -12.55
C GLY A 87 -16.43 5.67 -12.94
N TYR A 88 -15.56 5.27 -12.04
CA TYR A 88 -14.63 4.17 -12.26
C TYR A 88 -15.32 2.83 -12.07
N TYR A 89 -14.92 1.84 -12.88
CA TYR A 89 -15.35 0.46 -12.70
C TYR A 89 -14.39 -0.30 -11.79
N TYR A 90 -14.93 -0.98 -10.77
CA TYR A 90 -14.14 -1.95 -10.00
C TYR A 90 -13.83 -3.16 -10.88
N PHE A 91 -12.55 -3.39 -11.14
CA PHE A 91 -12.08 -4.38 -12.10
C PHE A 91 -11.27 -5.47 -11.40
N HIS A 92 -11.72 -6.73 -11.55
CA HIS A 92 -11.03 -7.87 -10.97
C HIS A 92 -9.90 -8.33 -11.89
N THR A 93 -8.66 -8.30 -11.41
CA THR A 93 -7.50 -8.85 -12.10
C THR A 93 -7.06 -10.16 -11.46
N PRO A 94 -6.47 -11.11 -12.21
CA PRO A 94 -6.09 -12.39 -11.67
C PRO A 94 -5.01 -12.30 -10.59
N LEU A 95 -5.16 -13.08 -9.51
CA LEU A 95 -4.11 -13.23 -8.50
C LEU A 95 -3.03 -14.22 -8.92
N ILE A 96 -3.36 -15.17 -9.78
CA ILE A 96 -2.42 -16.14 -10.36
C ILE A 96 -2.11 -15.71 -11.78
N THR A 97 -0.84 -15.42 -12.06
CA THR A 97 -0.40 -14.89 -13.34
C THR A 97 0.84 -15.61 -13.88
N GLY A 98 1.00 -15.61 -15.19
CA GLY A 98 2.25 -15.99 -15.86
C GLY A 98 3.18 -14.83 -16.16
N SER A 99 2.74 -13.58 -15.87
CA SER A 99 3.47 -12.33 -16.17
C SER A 99 4.02 -11.70 -14.90
N ASP A 100 5.16 -11.01 -15.03
CA ASP A 100 5.74 -10.20 -13.96
C ASP A 100 5.55 -8.71 -14.30
N ALA A 101 4.66 -8.04 -13.60
CA ALA A 101 4.34 -6.63 -13.87
C ALA A 101 5.49 -5.67 -13.57
N GLU A 102 6.37 -6.01 -12.64
CA GLU A 102 7.52 -5.17 -12.28
C GLU A 102 8.82 -5.61 -12.97
N GLY A 103 8.87 -6.82 -13.54
CA GLY A 103 10.09 -7.38 -14.15
C GLY A 103 11.19 -7.72 -13.14
N ALA A 104 10.89 -7.72 -11.85
CA ALA A 104 11.87 -7.84 -10.76
C ALA A 104 12.06 -9.24 -10.20
N GLY A 105 11.27 -10.23 -10.63
CA GLY A 105 11.50 -11.65 -10.39
C GLY A 105 11.22 -12.22 -8.98
N ASN A 106 10.84 -11.41 -8.01
CA ASN A 106 10.59 -11.85 -6.62
C ASN A 106 9.12 -12.25 -6.39
N MET A 107 8.64 -13.24 -7.15
CA MET A 107 7.26 -13.72 -7.06
C MET A 107 7.16 -15.07 -6.35
N PHE A 108 6.10 -15.25 -5.56
CA PHE A 108 5.74 -16.57 -5.04
C PHE A 108 5.25 -17.46 -6.18
N GLN A 109 5.84 -18.64 -6.34
CA GLN A 109 5.40 -19.60 -7.35
C GLN A 109 4.14 -20.34 -6.88
N VAL A 110 3.18 -20.51 -7.77
CA VAL A 110 1.99 -21.34 -7.58
C VAL A 110 2.18 -22.63 -8.38
N THR A 111 2.10 -23.77 -7.71
CA THR A 111 2.28 -25.09 -8.35
C THR A 111 1.48 -26.15 -7.63
N THR A 112 1.01 -27.16 -8.38
CA THR A 112 0.41 -28.39 -7.86
C THR A 112 1.34 -29.61 -8.03
N LEU A 113 2.57 -29.38 -8.51
CA LEU A 113 3.57 -30.43 -8.61
C LEU A 113 4.00 -30.91 -7.22
N ASP A 114 4.24 -32.19 -7.10
CA ASP A 114 4.84 -32.77 -5.89
C ASP A 114 6.31 -32.36 -5.80
N LEU A 115 6.61 -31.40 -4.92
CA LEU A 115 7.95 -30.84 -4.76
C LEU A 115 8.96 -31.89 -4.26
N ASP A 116 8.54 -32.89 -3.45
CA ASP A 116 9.42 -33.94 -2.99
C ASP A 116 9.83 -34.88 -4.14
N ARG A 117 8.93 -35.08 -5.09
CA ARG A 117 9.21 -35.82 -6.32
C ARG A 117 10.09 -35.02 -7.28
N VAL A 118 9.81 -33.73 -7.45
CA VAL A 118 10.61 -32.82 -8.28
C VAL A 118 12.03 -32.70 -7.77
N ALA A 119 12.23 -32.60 -6.47
CA ALA A 119 13.56 -32.49 -5.85
C ALA A 119 14.46 -33.70 -6.13
N LYS A 120 13.91 -34.85 -6.49
CA LYS A 120 14.63 -36.09 -6.82
C LYS A 120 14.96 -36.25 -8.31
N GLY A 121 14.34 -35.47 -9.20
CA GLY A 121 14.30 -35.74 -10.63
C GLY A 121 15.02 -34.79 -11.57
N GLY A 122 15.58 -33.68 -11.13
CA GLY A 122 16.24 -32.70 -12.01
C GLY A 122 15.33 -31.59 -12.51
N GLU A 123 15.26 -31.31 -13.79
CA GLU A 123 14.46 -30.21 -14.36
C GLU A 123 12.96 -30.37 -14.08
N VAL A 124 12.31 -29.21 -13.80
CA VAL A 124 10.88 -29.15 -13.53
C VAL A 124 10.11 -29.10 -14.83
N ASP A 125 9.28 -30.12 -15.08
CA ASP A 125 8.35 -30.12 -16.22
C ASP A 125 7.05 -29.40 -15.87
N TYR A 126 6.99 -28.12 -16.18
CA TYR A 126 5.80 -27.29 -15.96
C TYR A 126 4.63 -27.65 -16.88
N SER A 127 4.83 -28.42 -17.97
CA SER A 127 3.72 -28.89 -18.82
C SER A 127 2.79 -29.84 -18.07
N ALA A 128 3.32 -30.52 -17.04
CA ALA A 128 2.57 -31.37 -16.15
C ALA A 128 1.89 -30.65 -14.97
N ASP A 129 2.16 -29.35 -14.78
CA ASP A 129 1.53 -28.55 -13.73
C ASP A 129 0.10 -28.13 -14.11
N PHE A 130 -0.69 -27.68 -13.14
CA PHE A 130 -2.10 -27.37 -13.29
C PHE A 130 -2.39 -26.43 -14.49
N PHE A 131 -1.60 -25.39 -14.66
CA PHE A 131 -1.75 -24.42 -15.75
C PHE A 131 -0.94 -24.76 -17.02
N GLY A 132 -0.23 -25.87 -17.04
CA GLY A 132 0.63 -26.26 -18.16
C GLY A 132 1.84 -25.34 -18.39
N LYS A 133 2.11 -24.43 -17.46
CA LYS A 133 3.22 -23.48 -17.48
C LYS A 133 3.51 -22.98 -16.07
N ARG A 134 4.68 -22.38 -15.88
CA ARG A 134 5.01 -21.72 -14.61
C ARG A 134 4.06 -20.56 -14.34
N THR A 135 3.47 -20.52 -13.14
CA THR A 135 2.61 -19.44 -12.66
C THR A 135 3.04 -18.97 -11.28
N ASN A 136 2.67 -17.74 -10.96
CA ASN A 136 3.06 -17.07 -9.72
C ASN A 136 1.87 -16.30 -9.14
N LEU A 137 1.96 -15.92 -7.87
CA LEU A 137 1.08 -14.90 -7.28
C LEU A 137 1.49 -13.53 -7.82
N THR A 138 0.51 -12.69 -8.14
CA THR A 138 0.73 -11.38 -8.75
C THR A 138 1.41 -10.39 -7.79
N VAL A 139 2.23 -9.51 -8.33
CA VAL A 139 2.81 -8.37 -7.61
C VAL A 139 1.99 -7.09 -7.82
N SER A 140 1.11 -7.05 -8.85
CA SER A 140 0.26 -5.91 -9.21
C SER A 140 -0.79 -6.34 -10.22
N GLY A 141 -1.96 -5.73 -10.17
CA GLY A 141 -3.03 -5.90 -11.18
C GLY A 141 -2.92 -4.90 -12.33
N GLN A 142 -1.84 -4.11 -12.41
CA GLN A 142 -1.72 -2.99 -13.34
C GLN A 142 -1.82 -3.42 -14.82
N LEU A 143 -1.04 -4.41 -15.25
CA LEU A 143 -0.97 -4.74 -16.68
C LEU A 143 -2.33 -5.16 -17.24
N GLU A 144 -3.07 -5.99 -16.51
CA GLU A 144 -4.45 -6.36 -16.85
C GLU A 144 -5.42 -5.20 -16.64
N GLY A 145 -5.15 -4.32 -15.65
CA GLY A 145 -5.92 -3.11 -15.39
C GLY A 145 -5.90 -2.13 -16.56
N GLU A 146 -4.74 -1.95 -17.21
CA GLU A 146 -4.60 -1.11 -18.40
C GLU A 146 -5.50 -1.55 -19.57
N LEU A 147 -5.73 -2.87 -19.71
CA LEU A 147 -6.69 -3.40 -20.68
C LEU A 147 -8.11 -2.96 -20.36
N GLY A 148 -8.45 -2.99 -19.07
CA GLY A 148 -9.74 -2.50 -18.59
C GLY A 148 -9.93 -1.01 -18.85
N ALA A 149 -8.93 -0.20 -18.56
CA ALA A 149 -8.97 1.25 -18.74
C ALA A 149 -9.11 1.65 -20.22
N THR A 150 -8.35 1.04 -21.12
CA THR A 150 -8.43 1.33 -22.55
C THR A 150 -9.75 0.88 -23.19
N ALA A 151 -10.50 -0.01 -22.55
CA ALA A 151 -11.81 -0.49 -23.00
C ALA A 151 -12.98 0.25 -22.34
N LEU A 152 -12.88 0.59 -21.05
CA LEU A 152 -13.96 1.13 -20.22
C LEU A 152 -13.77 2.61 -19.84
N GLY A 153 -12.60 3.19 -20.14
CA GLY A 153 -12.25 4.58 -19.83
C GLY A 153 -11.54 4.76 -18.50
N ALA A 154 -12.09 4.26 -17.41
CA ALA A 154 -11.49 4.34 -16.08
C ALA A 154 -11.87 3.13 -15.24
N ILE A 155 -10.87 2.48 -14.65
CA ILE A 155 -11.06 1.32 -13.77
C ILE A 155 -10.21 1.49 -12.50
N TYR A 156 -10.47 0.68 -11.50
CA TYR A 156 -9.55 0.46 -10.39
C TYR A 156 -9.56 -0.99 -9.94
N THR A 157 -8.39 -1.48 -9.52
CA THR A 157 -8.29 -2.71 -8.74
C THR A 157 -8.21 -2.37 -7.26
N PHE A 158 -8.70 -3.23 -6.40
CA PHE A 158 -8.47 -3.17 -4.97
C PHE A 158 -8.44 -4.59 -4.44
N GLY A 159 -7.26 -5.11 -4.25
CA GLY A 159 -7.07 -6.51 -3.91
C GLY A 159 -5.67 -6.85 -3.39
N PRO A 160 -5.48 -8.11 -2.98
CA PRO A 160 -4.20 -8.58 -2.48
C PRO A 160 -3.14 -8.66 -3.59
N THR A 161 -1.92 -8.30 -3.21
CA THR A 161 -0.69 -8.46 -4.00
C THR A 161 0.39 -9.12 -3.16
N PHE A 162 1.39 -9.72 -3.80
CA PHE A 162 2.34 -10.60 -3.14
C PHE A 162 3.76 -10.30 -3.61
N ARG A 163 4.69 -10.16 -2.67
CA ARG A 163 6.13 -9.97 -2.97
C ARG A 163 6.97 -10.90 -2.12
N ALA A 164 7.77 -11.74 -2.77
CA ALA A 164 8.64 -12.73 -2.12
C ALA A 164 10.00 -12.13 -1.70
N GLU A 165 10.05 -10.84 -1.44
CA GLU A 165 11.25 -10.15 -0.99
C GLU A 165 11.64 -10.57 0.42
N ASN A 166 12.91 -10.89 0.63
CA ASN A 166 13.44 -11.19 1.96
C ASN A 166 13.72 -9.91 2.75
N SER A 167 12.70 -9.06 2.88
CA SER A 167 12.76 -7.78 3.62
C SER A 167 12.02 -7.88 4.94
N ASN A 168 12.67 -7.56 6.03
CA ASN A 168 12.12 -7.63 7.39
C ASN A 168 12.05 -6.26 8.06
N THR A 169 11.60 -5.24 7.33
CA THR A 169 11.45 -3.87 7.83
C THR A 169 10.05 -3.62 8.41
N PRO A 170 9.83 -2.53 9.15
CA PRO A 170 8.50 -2.12 9.61
C PRO A 170 7.52 -1.72 8.49
N ARG A 171 7.96 -1.69 7.22
CA ARG A 171 7.20 -1.18 6.07
C ARG A 171 6.98 -2.22 4.96
N HIS A 172 7.44 -3.48 5.15
CA HIS A 172 7.31 -4.54 4.15
C HIS A 172 6.48 -5.71 4.66
N LEU A 173 5.62 -6.21 3.80
CA LEU A 173 4.82 -7.42 3.97
C LEU A 173 4.98 -8.28 2.72
N ALA A 174 4.87 -9.60 2.86
CA ALA A 174 4.86 -10.52 1.73
C ALA A 174 3.48 -10.61 1.04
N GLU A 175 2.42 -10.26 1.78
CA GLU A 175 1.03 -10.14 1.30
C GLU A 175 0.46 -8.81 1.82
N PHE A 176 -0.04 -7.98 0.93
CA PHE A 176 -0.66 -6.69 1.25
C PHE A 176 -1.69 -6.32 0.19
N TRP A 177 -2.45 -5.25 0.40
CA TRP A 177 -3.48 -4.82 -0.54
C TRP A 177 -3.04 -3.58 -1.32
N MET A 178 -3.29 -3.59 -2.62
CA MET A 178 -3.06 -2.44 -3.49
C MET A 178 -4.38 -1.88 -4.00
N VAL A 179 -4.43 -0.57 -4.13
CA VAL A 179 -5.45 0.18 -4.86
C VAL A 179 -4.79 0.71 -6.11
N GLU A 180 -5.25 0.28 -7.29
CA GLU A 180 -4.56 0.55 -8.55
C GLU A 180 -5.57 1.03 -9.61
N PRO A 181 -5.86 2.36 -9.65
CA PRO A 181 -6.64 2.94 -10.73
C PRO A 181 -5.81 3.04 -12.01
N GLU A 182 -6.47 2.80 -13.15
CA GLU A 182 -5.93 3.03 -14.49
C GLU A 182 -6.96 3.83 -15.30
N VAL A 183 -6.50 4.90 -15.98
CA VAL A 183 -7.36 5.89 -16.61
C VAL A 183 -6.88 6.17 -18.04
N ALA A 184 -7.80 6.05 -19.00
CA ALA A 184 -7.55 6.45 -20.38
C ALA A 184 -7.63 7.97 -20.54
N PHE A 185 -6.83 8.51 -21.49
CA PHE A 185 -6.78 9.92 -21.87
C PHE A 185 -6.32 10.88 -20.76
N ILE A 186 -5.50 10.40 -19.83
CA ILE A 186 -4.91 11.20 -18.76
C ILE A 186 -3.44 11.52 -19.10
N ASP A 187 -3.01 12.74 -18.76
CA ASP A 187 -1.60 13.14 -18.82
C ASP A 187 -0.96 13.13 -17.41
N LYS A 188 0.31 13.52 -17.34
CA LYS A 188 1.08 13.51 -16.09
C LYS A 188 0.53 14.50 -15.06
N ASP A 189 0.10 15.68 -15.49
CA ASP A 189 -0.39 16.71 -14.57
C ASP A 189 -1.76 16.33 -14.01
N GLU A 190 -2.65 15.82 -14.86
CA GLU A 190 -3.95 15.28 -14.45
C GLU A 190 -3.82 14.06 -13.55
N LEU A 191 -2.80 13.22 -13.76
CA LEU A 191 -2.50 12.07 -12.89
C LEU A 191 -2.09 12.53 -11.49
N MET A 192 -1.20 13.53 -11.40
CA MET A 192 -0.82 14.13 -10.11
C MET A 192 -2.00 14.76 -9.38
N ASP A 193 -2.91 15.42 -10.11
CA ASP A 193 -4.15 15.97 -9.54
C ASP A 193 -5.03 14.87 -8.96
N LEU A 194 -5.20 13.76 -9.67
CA LEU A 194 -5.96 12.60 -9.22
C LEU A 194 -5.34 11.96 -7.97
N GLU A 195 -4.03 11.78 -7.92
CA GLU A 195 -3.30 11.23 -6.77
C GLU A 195 -3.50 12.08 -5.51
N GLU A 196 -3.37 13.40 -5.65
CA GLU A 196 -3.57 14.35 -4.55
C GLU A 196 -5.02 14.37 -4.07
N ASP A 197 -6.00 14.46 -4.98
CA ASP A 197 -7.42 14.50 -4.64
C ASP A 197 -7.86 13.21 -3.94
N PHE A 198 -7.44 12.06 -4.46
CA PHE A 198 -7.76 10.75 -3.87
C PHE A 198 -7.23 10.62 -2.44
N ILE A 199 -5.98 10.97 -2.18
CA ILE A 199 -5.43 10.90 -0.81
C ILE A 199 -6.14 11.90 0.11
N LYS A 200 -6.35 13.13 -0.33
CA LYS A 200 -7.08 14.13 0.45
C LYS A 200 -8.50 13.68 0.77
N TYR A 201 -9.18 13.05 -0.17
CA TYR A 201 -10.50 12.44 0.08
C TYR A 201 -10.42 11.38 1.18
N CYS A 202 -9.46 10.45 1.11
CA CYS A 202 -9.28 9.41 2.12
C CYS A 202 -9.00 9.99 3.51
N VAL A 203 -8.13 10.98 3.61
CA VAL A 203 -7.81 11.64 4.88
C VAL A 203 -9.02 12.38 5.45
N ARG A 204 -9.76 13.11 4.61
CA ARG A 204 -11.01 13.79 5.01
C ARG A 204 -12.04 12.79 5.51
N TRP A 205 -12.24 11.70 4.78
CA TRP A 205 -13.16 10.64 5.20
C TRP A 205 -12.82 10.08 6.58
N ALA A 206 -11.53 9.83 6.85
CA ALA A 206 -11.10 9.34 8.16
C ALA A 206 -11.42 10.33 9.28
N LEU A 207 -11.12 11.61 9.09
CA LEU A 207 -11.41 12.66 10.08
C LEU A 207 -12.91 12.82 10.36
N GLU A 208 -13.76 12.66 9.35
CA GLU A 208 -15.21 12.80 9.47
C GLU A 208 -15.89 11.55 10.02
N ASN A 209 -15.44 10.35 9.65
CA ASN A 209 -16.15 9.10 9.92
C ASN A 209 -15.49 8.20 10.98
N CYS A 210 -14.26 8.52 11.42
CA CYS A 210 -13.52 7.72 12.40
C CYS A 210 -13.09 8.54 13.63
N LYS A 211 -13.84 9.57 13.99
CA LYS A 211 -13.45 10.58 14.99
C LYS A 211 -13.04 9.96 16.32
N ASP A 212 -13.88 9.12 16.92
CA ASP A 212 -13.63 8.54 18.23
C ASP A 212 -12.38 7.65 18.25
N ASP A 213 -12.18 6.87 17.17
CA ASP A 213 -11.01 6.01 17.02
C ASP A 213 -9.73 6.83 16.77
N LEU A 214 -9.81 7.91 16.00
CA LEU A 214 -8.70 8.83 15.79
C LEU A 214 -8.33 9.60 17.06
N GLU A 215 -9.29 10.08 17.83
CA GLU A 215 -9.06 10.71 19.14
C GLU A 215 -8.37 9.74 20.11
N PHE A 216 -8.81 8.48 20.14
CA PHE A 216 -8.18 7.43 20.94
C PHE A 216 -6.73 7.20 20.49
N LEU A 217 -6.46 7.02 19.19
CA LEU A 217 -5.11 6.79 18.67
C LEU A 217 -4.22 8.02 18.82
N ASN A 218 -4.77 9.22 18.64
CA ASN A 218 -4.05 10.48 18.87
C ASN A 218 -3.60 10.61 20.33
N LYS A 219 -4.40 10.17 21.26
CA LYS A 219 -4.05 10.19 22.70
C LYS A 219 -3.06 9.10 23.09
N MET A 220 -3.22 7.89 22.55
CA MET A 220 -2.54 6.68 23.04
C MET A 220 -1.32 6.26 22.22
N ILE A 221 -1.28 6.61 20.94
CA ILE A 221 -0.27 6.12 19.98
C ILE A 221 0.60 7.27 19.47
N ASP A 222 -0.02 8.29 18.87
CA ASP A 222 0.69 9.42 18.24
C ASP A 222 -0.04 10.74 18.51
N LYS A 223 0.48 11.51 19.44
CA LYS A 223 -0.14 12.79 19.88
C LYS A 223 -0.22 13.85 18.78
N GLY A 224 0.50 13.68 17.67
CA GLY A 224 0.47 14.57 16.51
C GLY A 224 -0.43 14.09 15.37
N LEU A 225 -1.11 12.96 15.53
CA LEU A 225 -1.85 12.30 14.46
C LEU A 225 -2.89 13.22 13.79
N ILE A 226 -3.84 13.74 14.56
CA ILE A 226 -4.94 14.56 14.02
C ILE A 226 -4.40 15.82 13.36
N ALA A 227 -3.46 16.53 14.00
CA ALA A 227 -2.84 17.73 13.43
C ALA A 227 -2.12 17.46 12.11
N ARG A 228 -1.46 16.29 11.98
CA ARG A 228 -0.82 15.86 10.74
C ARG A 228 -1.84 15.55 9.64
N LEU A 229 -2.92 14.86 9.96
CA LEU A 229 -4.02 14.57 9.01
C LEU A 229 -4.67 15.87 8.51
N GLU A 230 -4.97 16.80 9.40
CA GLU A 230 -5.51 18.10 9.05
C GLU A 230 -4.53 18.92 8.20
N GLY A 231 -3.22 18.79 8.46
CA GLY A 231 -2.15 19.46 7.71
C GLY A 231 -2.15 19.06 6.24
N VAL A 232 -2.38 17.77 5.94
CA VAL A 232 -2.47 17.27 4.55
C VAL A 232 -3.60 17.92 3.74
N LEU A 233 -4.71 18.32 4.40
CA LEU A 233 -5.86 18.90 3.73
C LEU A 233 -5.70 20.41 3.45
N LYS A 234 -4.78 21.09 4.13
CA LYS A 234 -4.67 22.57 4.10
C LYS A 234 -3.92 23.09 2.88
N GLU A 235 -2.96 22.34 2.38
CA GLU A 235 -2.04 22.80 1.35
C GLU A 235 -2.02 21.85 0.15
N GLU A 236 -1.68 22.39 -1.01
CA GLU A 236 -1.37 21.57 -2.20
C GLU A 236 -0.07 20.81 -1.98
N PHE A 237 0.03 19.61 -2.56
CA PHE A 237 1.26 18.84 -2.54
C PHE A 237 2.33 19.53 -3.39
N VAL A 238 3.57 19.50 -2.93
CA VAL A 238 4.68 20.03 -3.72
C VAL A 238 4.90 19.15 -4.94
N ARG A 239 5.01 19.75 -6.12
CA ARG A 239 5.42 19.06 -7.34
C ARG A 239 6.89 19.29 -7.56
N LEU A 240 7.69 18.25 -7.55
CA LEU A 240 9.14 18.27 -7.53
C LEU A 240 9.68 17.30 -8.58
N THR A 241 10.59 17.73 -9.43
CA THR A 241 11.31 16.80 -10.28
C THR A 241 12.37 16.04 -9.47
N TYR A 242 12.70 14.82 -9.88
CA TYR A 242 13.78 14.05 -9.27
C TYR A 242 15.11 14.83 -9.29
N THR A 243 15.41 15.55 -10.39
CA THR A 243 16.63 16.36 -10.52
C THR A 243 16.70 17.43 -9.43
N GLU A 244 15.62 18.21 -9.25
CA GLU A 244 15.54 19.21 -8.17
C GLU A 244 15.66 18.55 -6.79
N GLY A 245 15.05 17.38 -6.60
CA GLY A 245 15.16 16.60 -5.36
C GLY A 245 16.61 16.22 -5.03
N ILE A 246 17.36 15.73 -6.02
CA ILE A 246 18.79 15.41 -5.87
C ILE A 246 19.60 16.68 -5.54
N GLU A 247 19.36 17.81 -6.20
CA GLU A 247 20.03 19.08 -5.91
C GLU A 247 19.79 19.54 -4.48
N ILE A 248 18.56 19.44 -3.97
CA ILE A 248 18.22 19.74 -2.58
C ILE A 248 18.98 18.83 -1.61
N LEU A 249 19.01 17.53 -1.87
CA LEU A 249 19.71 16.55 -1.03
C LEU A 249 21.22 16.76 -1.03
N GLN A 250 21.83 17.05 -2.20
CA GLN A 250 23.25 17.38 -2.30
C GLN A 250 23.60 18.65 -1.52
N LYS A 251 22.76 19.68 -1.60
CA LYS A 251 22.92 20.88 -0.81
C LYS A 251 22.81 20.60 0.68
N ALA A 252 21.86 19.79 1.11
CA ALA A 252 21.72 19.38 2.51
C ALA A 252 23.00 18.71 3.03
N VAL A 253 23.62 17.83 2.23
CA VAL A 253 24.93 17.22 2.58
C VAL A 253 26.03 18.26 2.69
N ALA A 254 26.09 19.24 1.77
CA ALA A 254 27.06 20.34 1.82
C ALA A 254 26.86 21.22 3.05
N ASP A 255 25.63 21.40 3.50
CA ASP A 255 25.25 22.13 4.71
C ASP A 255 25.44 21.31 6.02
N GLY A 256 25.95 20.07 5.92
CA GLY A 256 26.33 19.23 7.06
C GLY A 256 25.32 18.15 7.48
N VAL A 257 24.23 17.96 6.75
CA VAL A 257 23.28 16.85 6.97
C VAL A 257 23.98 15.53 6.64
N LYS A 258 23.82 14.55 7.51
CA LYS A 258 24.40 13.20 7.32
C LYS A 258 23.28 12.20 7.05
N PHE A 259 23.37 11.50 5.94
CA PHE A 259 22.51 10.37 5.62
C PHE A 259 23.25 9.04 5.87
N GLU A 260 22.51 8.01 6.27
CA GLU A 260 23.04 6.64 6.41
C GLU A 260 23.48 6.09 5.03
N PHE A 261 22.64 6.37 4.00
CA PHE A 261 22.95 6.06 2.61
C PHE A 261 23.44 7.33 1.90
N PRO A 262 24.69 7.39 1.44
CA PRO A 262 25.26 8.61 0.88
C PRO A 262 24.61 8.98 -0.46
N ILE A 263 24.45 10.28 -0.70
CA ILE A 263 23.99 10.81 -1.99
C ILE A 263 25.13 10.70 -3.01
N THR A 264 25.04 9.73 -3.91
CA THR A 264 26.08 9.45 -4.91
C THR A 264 25.96 10.31 -6.18
N GLY A 265 24.79 10.91 -6.39
CA GLY A 265 24.52 11.80 -7.53
C GLY A 265 23.25 11.45 -8.29
N TRP A 266 23.07 12.11 -9.42
CA TRP A 266 21.93 11.87 -10.30
C TRP A 266 21.94 10.43 -10.85
N GLY A 267 20.77 9.79 -10.87
CA GLY A 267 20.60 8.39 -11.32
C GLY A 267 20.60 7.36 -10.20
N MET A 268 20.85 7.78 -8.94
CA MET A 268 20.74 6.88 -7.79
C MET A 268 19.27 6.62 -7.40
N ASP A 269 19.01 5.44 -6.87
CA ASP A 269 17.73 5.17 -6.21
C ASP A 269 17.68 5.84 -4.84
N LEU A 270 16.56 6.52 -4.52
CA LEU A 270 16.40 7.20 -3.25
C LEU A 270 16.01 6.22 -2.14
N SER A 271 16.69 6.32 -1.02
CA SER A 271 16.28 5.60 0.18
C SER A 271 15.15 6.34 0.91
N SER A 272 14.42 5.62 1.77
CA SER A 272 13.35 6.20 2.58
C SER A 272 13.79 7.37 3.47
N GLU A 273 15.07 7.47 3.85
CA GLU A 273 15.57 8.61 4.63
C GLU A 273 15.68 9.87 3.76
N HIS A 274 16.06 9.73 2.48
CA HIS A 274 16.11 10.84 1.53
C HIS A 274 14.71 11.40 1.26
N GLU A 275 13.75 10.52 0.99
CA GLU A 275 12.35 10.88 0.79
C GLU A 275 11.78 11.60 2.00
N ARG A 276 12.01 11.07 3.21
CA ARG A 276 11.53 11.69 4.45
C ARG A 276 12.18 13.03 4.71
N TYR A 277 13.47 13.19 4.41
CA TYR A 277 14.12 14.50 4.53
C TYR A 277 13.40 15.56 3.69
N LEU A 278 13.07 15.24 2.44
CA LEU A 278 12.35 16.16 1.57
C LEU A 278 10.98 16.56 2.15
N VAL A 279 10.20 15.59 2.66
CA VAL A 279 8.83 15.85 3.12
C VAL A 279 8.74 16.32 4.57
N GLU A 280 9.67 15.93 5.46
CA GLU A 280 9.60 16.24 6.90
C GLU A 280 10.45 17.46 7.28
N GLU A 281 11.62 17.61 6.68
CA GLU A 281 12.59 18.65 7.06
C GLU A 281 12.57 19.83 6.09
N TYR A 282 12.58 19.55 4.77
CA TYR A 282 12.72 20.61 3.77
C TYR A 282 11.38 21.27 3.43
N PHE A 283 10.40 20.52 2.89
CA PHE A 283 9.11 21.08 2.49
C PHE A 283 8.06 21.10 3.61
N LYS A 284 8.16 20.20 4.58
CA LYS A 284 7.24 20.00 5.72
C LYS A 284 5.79 19.74 5.30
N ARG A 285 5.61 19.12 4.14
CA ARG A 285 4.32 18.73 3.54
C ARG A 285 4.53 17.63 2.50
N PRO A 286 3.47 16.95 2.05
CA PRO A 286 3.58 15.91 1.01
C PRO A 286 4.19 16.45 -0.29
N VAL A 287 4.93 15.58 -0.98
CA VAL A 287 5.62 15.89 -2.24
C VAL A 287 5.22 14.85 -3.27
N ILE A 288 4.90 15.28 -4.49
CA ILE A 288 4.81 14.43 -5.68
C ILE A 288 6.11 14.61 -6.45
N MET A 289 6.94 13.58 -6.46
CA MET A 289 8.21 13.59 -7.19
C MET A 289 8.03 12.96 -8.57
N THR A 290 8.58 13.62 -9.60
CA THR A 290 8.39 13.23 -11.00
C THR A 290 9.71 13.16 -11.76
N ASP A 291 9.63 12.68 -13.00
CA ASP A 291 10.73 12.72 -13.98
C ASP A 291 12.00 12.01 -13.48
N TYR A 292 11.81 10.79 -13.00
CA TYR A 292 12.90 9.92 -12.54
C TYR A 292 13.78 9.43 -13.69
N PRO A 293 15.05 9.12 -13.43
CA PRO A 293 15.92 8.45 -14.40
C PRO A 293 15.30 7.14 -14.91
N SER A 294 15.41 6.90 -16.22
CA SER A 294 14.79 5.73 -16.88
C SER A 294 15.35 4.39 -16.38
N GLU A 295 16.60 4.38 -15.92
CA GLU A 295 17.30 3.19 -15.48
C GLU A 295 16.75 2.61 -14.16
N ILE A 296 16.14 3.46 -13.32
CA ILE A 296 15.62 3.05 -12.00
C ILE A 296 14.10 2.89 -11.97
N LYS A 297 13.41 3.05 -13.10
CA LYS A 297 11.95 2.92 -13.20
C LYS A 297 11.52 1.78 -14.11
N SER A 298 10.26 1.38 -14.03
CA SER A 298 9.71 0.20 -14.71
C SER A 298 9.57 0.38 -16.22
N PHE A 299 9.58 -0.72 -16.96
CA PHE A 299 9.62 -0.76 -18.42
C PHE A 299 8.37 -0.17 -19.10
N TYR A 300 7.23 -0.20 -18.44
CA TYR A 300 5.95 0.26 -18.99
C TYR A 300 5.75 1.78 -18.90
N MET A 301 6.63 2.49 -18.20
CA MET A 301 6.51 3.94 -18.03
C MET A 301 6.89 4.68 -19.29
N LYS A 302 6.14 5.75 -19.59
CA LYS A 302 6.41 6.62 -20.75
C LYS A 302 7.66 7.44 -20.52
N LYS A 303 8.58 7.44 -21.51
CA LYS A 303 9.75 8.31 -21.50
C LYS A 303 9.40 9.76 -21.82
N ASN A 304 10.07 10.68 -21.16
CA ASN A 304 10.04 12.08 -21.52
C ASN A 304 10.77 12.33 -22.88
N PRO A 305 10.50 13.47 -23.54
CA PRO A 305 11.18 13.83 -24.79
C PRO A 305 12.70 13.92 -24.68
N ASP A 306 13.26 14.09 -23.47
CA ASP A 306 14.71 14.11 -23.22
C ASP A 306 15.39 12.75 -23.42
N GLY A 307 14.59 11.66 -23.48
CA GLY A 307 15.06 10.29 -23.63
C GLY A 307 15.78 9.71 -22.42
N LYS A 308 15.86 10.44 -21.31
CA LYS A 308 16.61 10.09 -20.08
C LYS A 308 15.72 9.86 -18.89
N THR A 309 14.59 10.54 -18.84
CA THR A 309 13.67 10.47 -17.71
C THR A 309 12.33 9.84 -18.08
N MET A 310 11.60 9.32 -17.07
CA MET A 310 10.28 8.71 -17.19
C MET A 310 9.22 9.61 -16.57
N GLN A 311 8.01 9.59 -17.13
CA GLN A 311 6.83 10.26 -16.57
C GLN A 311 6.25 9.46 -15.38
N GLY A 312 7.11 9.19 -14.39
CA GLY A 312 6.72 8.62 -13.11
C GLY A 312 6.21 9.69 -12.16
N THR A 313 5.34 9.29 -11.22
CA THR A 313 4.80 10.14 -10.15
C THR A 313 4.82 9.36 -8.86
N ASP A 314 5.72 9.70 -7.92
CA ASP A 314 5.77 9.07 -6.61
C ASP A 314 5.29 10.07 -5.56
N VAL A 315 4.24 9.72 -4.82
CA VAL A 315 3.73 10.57 -3.74
C VAL A 315 4.41 10.20 -2.44
N LEU A 316 5.16 11.15 -1.89
CA LEU A 316 5.94 11.00 -0.68
C LEU A 316 5.24 11.67 0.50
N PHE A 317 5.11 10.93 1.61
CA PHE A 317 4.40 11.36 2.81
C PHE A 317 5.29 11.36 4.05
N PRO A 318 5.05 12.29 5.00
CA PRO A 318 5.72 12.28 6.30
C PRO A 318 5.51 10.95 7.02
N HIS A 319 6.53 10.43 7.69
CA HIS A 319 6.58 9.16 8.44
C HIS A 319 6.46 7.88 7.58
N ILE A 320 6.02 8.00 6.33
CA ILE A 320 5.79 6.86 5.43
C ILE A 320 6.90 6.75 4.37
N GLY A 321 7.30 7.87 3.73
CA GLY A 321 8.02 7.86 2.46
C GLY A 321 7.02 7.69 1.31
N GLU A 322 7.34 6.94 0.29
CA GLU A 322 6.45 6.64 -0.83
C GLU A 322 5.17 5.93 -0.36
N ILE A 323 4.00 6.54 -0.63
CA ILE A 323 2.67 5.98 -0.38
C ILE A 323 1.95 5.60 -1.67
N ILE A 324 2.20 6.32 -2.75
CA ILE A 324 1.75 6.05 -4.12
C ILE A 324 2.97 6.00 -5.03
N GLY A 325 2.98 5.04 -5.96
CA GLY A 325 3.83 5.04 -7.14
C GLY A 325 2.97 5.01 -8.39
N GLY A 326 3.12 6.00 -9.26
CA GLY A 326 2.33 6.16 -10.48
C GLY A 326 3.15 6.48 -11.71
N SER A 327 2.51 6.44 -12.87
CA SER A 327 3.09 6.94 -14.12
C SER A 327 2.07 7.09 -15.24
N VAL A 328 2.41 7.90 -16.22
CA VAL A 328 1.87 7.76 -17.56
C VAL A 328 2.47 6.50 -18.18
N ARG A 329 1.65 5.70 -18.88
CA ARG A 329 2.06 4.43 -19.50
C ARG A 329 2.57 4.69 -20.94
N GLU A 330 3.52 3.87 -21.41
CA GLU A 330 3.99 3.97 -22.79
C GLU A 330 2.92 3.38 -23.74
N GLU A 331 2.29 4.25 -24.51
CA GLU A 331 1.25 3.87 -25.48
C GLU A 331 1.80 3.50 -26.86
N ASN A 332 3.07 3.78 -27.13
CA ASN A 332 3.68 3.46 -28.42
C ASN A 332 4.24 2.04 -28.43
N TYR A 333 3.79 1.22 -29.40
CA TYR A 333 4.19 -0.18 -29.55
C TYR A 333 5.71 -0.35 -29.69
N ASP A 334 6.33 0.41 -30.61
CA ASP A 334 7.77 0.22 -30.89
C ASP A 334 8.65 0.63 -29.72
N LYS A 335 8.26 1.68 -28.99
CA LYS A 335 8.97 2.14 -27.80
C LYS A 335 8.85 1.14 -26.65
N LEU A 336 7.64 0.62 -26.40
CA LEU A 336 7.41 -0.37 -25.35
C LEU A 336 8.16 -1.67 -25.66
N LEU A 337 8.12 -2.13 -26.91
CA LEU A 337 8.87 -3.31 -27.36
C LEU A 337 10.38 -3.11 -27.16
N ALA A 338 10.91 -1.94 -27.51
CA ALA A 338 12.33 -1.64 -27.31
C ALA A 338 12.73 -1.67 -25.82
N GLU A 339 11.87 -1.20 -24.92
CA GLU A 339 12.14 -1.29 -23.47
C GLU A 339 12.15 -2.74 -22.96
N ILE A 340 11.23 -3.58 -23.42
CA ILE A 340 11.17 -5.01 -23.10
C ILE A 340 12.47 -5.70 -23.58
N ASP A 341 12.88 -5.44 -24.82
CA ASP A 341 14.09 -6.04 -25.42
C ASP A 341 15.38 -5.54 -24.72
N ASN A 342 15.49 -4.23 -24.47
CA ASN A 342 16.65 -3.63 -23.81
C ASN A 342 16.88 -4.16 -22.39
N ARG A 343 15.80 -4.54 -21.70
CA ARG A 343 15.87 -5.13 -20.35
C ARG A 343 16.04 -6.64 -20.37
N GLY A 344 16.16 -7.28 -21.55
CA GLY A 344 16.30 -8.72 -21.69
C GLY A 344 15.09 -9.51 -21.23
N MET A 345 13.91 -8.91 -21.21
CA MET A 345 12.67 -9.56 -20.82
C MET A 345 12.18 -10.50 -21.93
N LYS A 346 11.52 -11.59 -21.55
CA LYS A 346 10.99 -12.56 -22.51
C LYS A 346 9.73 -12.00 -23.17
N ARG A 347 9.83 -11.60 -24.42
CA ARG A 347 8.75 -10.99 -25.19
C ARG A 347 7.48 -11.82 -25.18
N GLU A 348 7.58 -13.14 -25.30
CA GLU A 348 6.45 -14.05 -25.39
C GLU A 348 5.51 -13.98 -24.16
N ILE A 349 6.03 -13.51 -23.02
CA ILE A 349 5.25 -13.31 -21.81
C ILE A 349 4.37 -12.05 -21.92
N TYR A 350 4.80 -11.07 -22.74
CA TYR A 350 4.18 -9.75 -22.86
C TYR A 350 3.52 -9.49 -24.22
N ASP A 351 3.46 -10.46 -25.13
CA ASP A 351 2.82 -10.30 -26.45
C ASP A 351 1.38 -9.83 -26.34
N TRP A 352 0.62 -10.37 -25.38
CA TRP A 352 -0.77 -9.96 -25.10
C TRP A 352 -0.87 -8.49 -24.62
N TYR A 353 0.12 -8.01 -23.88
CA TYR A 353 0.19 -6.64 -23.41
C TYR A 353 0.62 -5.69 -24.53
N LEU A 354 1.54 -6.11 -25.40
CA LEU A 354 1.95 -5.39 -26.60
C LEU A 354 0.78 -5.25 -27.60
N ASP A 355 -0.11 -6.23 -27.70
CA ASP A 355 -1.27 -6.20 -28.58
C ASP A 355 -2.19 -5.00 -28.27
N THR A 356 -2.27 -4.55 -27.03
CA THR A 356 -3.06 -3.35 -26.66
C THR A 356 -2.48 -2.05 -27.22
N ARG A 357 -1.21 -2.05 -27.63
CA ARG A 357 -0.58 -0.92 -28.34
C ARG A 357 -0.65 -1.06 -29.84
N LYS A 358 -0.76 -2.29 -30.33
CA LYS A 358 -0.88 -2.61 -31.75
C LYS A 358 -2.30 -2.43 -32.30
N TYR A 359 -3.31 -2.78 -31.53
CA TYR A 359 -4.71 -2.83 -31.97
C TYR A 359 -5.57 -1.69 -31.40
N GLY A 360 -5.08 -0.47 -31.53
CA GLY A 360 -5.78 0.72 -31.05
C GLY A 360 -5.35 1.07 -29.63
N THR A 361 -4.48 2.04 -29.54
CA THR A 361 -3.95 2.54 -28.26
C THR A 361 -4.47 3.93 -27.96
N CYS A 362 -4.42 4.34 -26.70
CA CYS A 362 -4.65 5.72 -26.29
C CYS A 362 -3.64 6.10 -25.19
N PRO A 363 -3.37 7.39 -24.97
CA PRO A 363 -2.69 7.85 -23.77
C PRO A 363 -3.45 7.35 -22.55
N HIS A 364 -2.75 6.80 -21.57
CA HIS A 364 -3.34 6.35 -20.32
C HIS A 364 -2.29 6.38 -19.21
N GLY A 365 -2.75 6.38 -17.98
CA GLY A 365 -1.91 6.41 -16.80
C GLY A 365 -2.64 5.88 -15.59
N GLY A 366 -1.89 5.65 -14.52
CA GLY A 366 -2.43 5.13 -13.29
C GLY A 366 -1.39 5.07 -12.19
N PHE A 367 -1.82 4.63 -11.03
CA PHE A 367 -0.94 4.54 -9.88
C PHE A 367 -1.28 3.33 -9.00
N GLY A 368 -0.34 2.95 -8.15
CA GLY A 368 -0.56 1.98 -7.08
C GLY A 368 -0.43 2.63 -5.70
N LEU A 369 -1.48 2.53 -4.87
CA LEU A 369 -1.43 2.92 -3.47
C LEU A 369 -1.39 1.68 -2.60
N GLY A 370 -0.37 1.56 -1.74
CA GLY A 370 -0.31 0.53 -0.71
C GLY A 370 -1.33 0.79 0.39
N PHE A 371 -2.38 -0.02 0.49
CA PHE A 371 -3.45 0.19 1.46
C PHE A 371 -2.96 0.18 2.90
N GLU A 372 -2.05 -0.73 3.25
CA GLU A 372 -1.46 -0.77 4.59
C GLU A 372 -0.62 0.48 4.90
N ARG A 373 0.04 1.08 3.91
CA ARG A 373 0.77 2.36 4.10
C ARG A 373 -0.21 3.51 4.38
N LEU A 374 -1.37 3.54 3.70
CA LEU A 374 -2.44 4.48 4.01
C LEU A 374 -2.96 4.29 5.44
N ILE A 375 -3.19 3.04 5.87
CA ILE A 375 -3.66 2.77 7.24
C ILE A 375 -2.58 3.14 8.27
N LEU A 376 -1.30 2.89 8.02
CA LEU A 376 -0.21 3.40 8.88
C LEU A 376 -0.29 4.91 9.06
N PHE A 377 -0.45 5.65 7.96
CA PHE A 377 -0.52 7.10 7.99
C PHE A 377 -1.73 7.61 8.77
N VAL A 378 -2.92 7.05 8.49
CA VAL A 378 -4.18 7.47 9.10
C VAL A 378 -4.28 7.09 10.57
N THR A 379 -3.62 6.01 11.00
CA THR A 379 -3.69 5.53 12.40
C THR A 379 -2.53 5.97 13.28
N GLY A 380 -1.43 6.45 12.69
CA GLY A 380 -0.19 6.76 13.42
C GLY A 380 0.57 5.54 13.91
N MET A 381 0.18 4.32 13.50
CA MET A 381 0.90 3.10 13.83
C MET A 381 2.29 3.09 13.19
N GLN A 382 3.27 2.46 13.85
CA GLN A 382 4.68 2.53 13.45
C GLN A 382 5.17 1.28 12.71
N ASN A 383 4.36 0.23 12.63
CA ASN A 383 4.74 -1.02 11.99
C ASN A 383 3.57 -1.59 11.17
N ILE A 384 3.84 -1.86 9.91
CA ILE A 384 2.85 -2.33 8.94
C ILE A 384 2.16 -3.64 9.34
N ARG A 385 2.83 -4.47 10.18
CA ARG A 385 2.26 -5.71 10.74
C ARG A 385 1.10 -5.45 11.69
N ASP A 386 0.94 -4.21 12.14
CA ASP A 386 -0.08 -3.83 13.11
C ASP A 386 -1.32 -3.21 12.46
N VAL A 387 -1.32 -3.05 11.13
CA VAL A 387 -2.44 -2.50 10.36
C VAL A 387 -3.08 -3.48 9.38
N ILE A 388 -2.60 -4.71 9.38
CA ILE A 388 -3.20 -5.86 8.68
C ILE A 388 -3.58 -6.92 9.72
N PRO A 389 -4.75 -7.61 9.59
CA PRO A 389 -5.17 -8.59 10.60
C PRO A 389 -4.15 -9.67 10.88
N PHE A 390 -3.63 -10.31 9.83
CA PHE A 390 -2.68 -11.43 9.89
C PHE A 390 -1.52 -11.17 8.93
N ALA A 391 -0.43 -10.65 9.46
CA ALA A 391 0.73 -10.27 8.67
C ALA A 391 1.47 -11.48 8.09
N ARG A 392 1.85 -11.40 6.81
CA ARG A 392 2.75 -12.36 6.15
C ARG A 392 4.11 -11.69 5.96
N THR A 393 5.14 -12.29 6.55
CA THR A 393 6.51 -11.76 6.49
C THR A 393 7.50 -12.93 6.39
N PRO A 394 8.78 -12.70 6.03
CA PRO A 394 9.76 -13.76 6.03
C PRO A 394 9.74 -14.57 7.34
N LYS A 395 9.68 -15.90 7.22
CA LYS A 395 9.61 -16.87 8.32
C LYS A 395 8.35 -16.76 9.22
N ASN A 396 7.30 -16.07 8.78
CA ASN A 396 6.04 -15.96 9.52
C ASN A 396 4.84 -16.02 8.58
N ALA A 397 4.06 -17.11 8.71
CA ALA A 397 2.77 -17.30 8.06
C ALA A 397 1.69 -17.73 9.07
N GLU A 398 1.95 -17.55 10.36
CA GLU A 398 1.00 -17.86 11.43
C GLU A 398 -0.15 -16.83 11.44
N PHE A 399 -1.36 -17.30 11.78
CA PHE A 399 -2.63 -16.54 11.78
C PHE A 399 -2.49 -15.05 11.57
#